data_e788d6ad2ed4f02c2af4a5f77168c07b
#
_entry.id   e788d6ad2ed4f02c2af4a5f77168c07b
#
_cell.length_a   1.000
_cell.length_b   1.000
_cell.length_c   1.000
_cell.angle_alpha   90.00
_cell.angle_beta   90.00
_cell.angle_gamma   90.00
#
_symmetry.space_group_name_H-M   'P 1'
#
loop_
_entity.id
_entity.type
_entity.pdbx_description
1 polymer ?
#
loop_
_entity_poly.entity_id
_entity_poly.type
_entity_poly.pdbx_seq_one_letter_code
_entity_poly.pdbx_strand_id
1 'polypeptide(L)'
;MKKYFLLLMASACISVADAQLIKQNEEQKKQADLDWYNCSFDKDGVYGAEVNKAYDFLKGKKIKKRPVVALIGSGMDIEHEDLKQAIWVNPKEKADGKDNDKNGLVDDINGWNFLGGKDGQVMEATMREGDREFLRLKDKYADYIFDGKNYNKVIDGKLTKVADPENIEEYNYYRNQVLPESPMAGTYSGWQLTYVLKAYADKFDQMMKERFPGKELTEADFSICYDPKAPRDSLSEVSFMMCAMGFGVYKTDKWETVYAGIKSGAQIEQAKAEYERKVGQFGADGRKDIIGDNYLDINDNKYGNNVLLTADAAIGTMEAGIIVAKRENGLGGNGFMDQAEIMTLRVAANGEPY
;
A
#
# COMPACT_ATOMS: atom_id res chain seq x y z
N MET A 1 25.77 60.58 39.30
CA MET A 1 25.62 59.14 39.44
C MET A 1 24.14 58.62 39.29
N LYS A 2 23.15 59.25 39.94
CA LYS A 2 21.72 58.80 39.86
C LYS A 2 21.09 58.82 38.44
N LYS A 3 21.47 59.82 37.60
CA LYS A 3 20.90 59.91 36.23
C LYS A 3 21.41 58.79 35.27
N TYR A 4 22.65 58.36 35.42
CA TYR A 4 23.19 57.27 34.60
C TYR A 4 22.70 55.89 35.04
N PHE A 5 22.34 55.72 36.31
CA PHE A 5 21.79 54.49 36.83
C PHE A 5 20.35 54.29 36.33
N LEU A 6 19.55 55.35 36.19
CA LEU A 6 18.20 55.28 35.59
C LEU A 6 18.27 54.97 34.08
N LEU A 7 19.25 55.48 33.34
CA LEU A 7 19.41 55.17 31.91
C LEU A 7 19.85 53.72 31.69
N LEU A 8 20.72 53.17 32.54
CA LEU A 8 21.13 51.75 32.46
C LEU A 8 19.97 50.79 32.81
N MET A 9 19.14 51.15 33.81
CA MET A 9 17.95 50.36 34.14
C MET A 9 16.90 50.42 33.03
N ALA A 10 16.66 51.55 32.40
CA ALA A 10 15.74 51.68 31.26
C ALA A 10 16.23 50.93 30.02
N SER A 11 17.54 50.94 29.74
CA SER A 11 18.15 50.17 28.66
C SER A 11 18.11 48.65 28.90
N ALA A 12 18.29 48.20 30.13
CA ALA A 12 18.18 46.80 30.49
C ALA A 12 16.73 46.31 30.41
N CYS A 13 15.73 47.11 30.79
CA CYS A 13 14.30 46.79 30.66
C CYS A 13 13.86 46.66 29.19
N ILE A 14 14.37 47.54 28.30
CA ILE A 14 14.08 47.52 26.86
C ILE A 14 14.67 46.21 26.24
N SER A 15 15.92 45.87 26.56
CA SER A 15 16.56 44.66 26.02
C SER A 15 15.90 43.37 26.50
N VAL A 16 15.38 43.31 27.71
CA VAL A 16 14.62 42.17 28.22
C VAL A 16 13.23 42.09 27.54
N ALA A 17 12.57 43.20 27.35
CA ALA A 17 11.30 43.26 26.62
C ALA A 17 11.43 42.83 25.16
N ASP A 18 12.47 43.30 24.47
CA ASP A 18 12.77 42.89 23.10
C ASP A 18 13.14 41.40 23.00
N ALA A 19 13.92 40.85 23.93
CA ALA A 19 14.26 39.45 23.97
C ALA A 19 13.02 38.59 24.27
N GLN A 20 12.09 39.01 25.11
CA GLN A 20 10.84 38.36 25.37
C GLN A 20 9.91 38.40 24.15
N LEU A 21 9.82 39.54 23.44
CA LEU A 21 9.07 39.67 22.21
C LEU A 21 9.61 38.79 21.08
N ILE A 22 10.93 38.69 20.93
CA ILE A 22 11.57 37.83 19.93
C ILE A 22 11.25 36.37 20.25
N LYS A 23 11.42 35.94 21.48
CA LYS A 23 11.13 34.56 21.91
C LYS A 23 9.65 34.24 21.72
N GLN A 24 8.74 35.13 22.06
CA GLN A 24 7.31 34.93 21.88
C GLN A 24 6.92 34.88 20.40
N ASN A 25 7.56 35.64 19.54
CA ASN A 25 7.37 35.58 18.09
C ASN A 25 7.89 34.28 17.49
N GLU A 26 9.03 33.77 17.98
CA GLU A 26 9.57 32.45 17.56
C GLU A 26 8.67 31.28 18.01
N GLU A 27 8.15 31.34 19.22
CA GLU A 27 7.21 30.33 19.74
C GLU A 27 5.88 30.36 18.97
N GLN A 28 5.35 31.56 18.67
CA GLN A 28 4.13 31.73 17.84
C GLN A 28 4.34 31.20 16.42
N LYS A 29 5.49 31.50 15.82
CA LYS A 29 5.83 30.98 14.49
C LYS A 29 5.94 29.48 14.49
N LYS A 30 6.60 28.92 15.49
CA LYS A 30 6.73 27.45 15.64
C LYS A 30 5.37 26.77 15.82
N GLN A 31 4.47 27.37 16.60
CA GLN A 31 3.11 26.86 16.77
C GLN A 31 2.29 26.99 15.48
N ALA A 32 2.41 28.09 14.74
CA ALA A 32 1.75 28.26 13.45
C ALA A 32 2.23 27.23 12.41
N ASP A 33 3.51 26.87 12.45
CA ASP A 33 4.05 25.81 11.58
C ASP A 33 3.46 24.43 11.92
N LEU A 34 3.15 24.16 13.19
CA LEU A 34 2.51 22.92 13.64
C LEU A 34 1.00 22.89 13.35
N ASP A 35 0.34 24.05 13.35
CA ASP A 35 -1.12 24.19 13.25
C ASP A 35 -1.59 24.67 11.87
N TRP A 36 -0.75 24.63 10.84
CA TRP A 36 -1.07 25.15 9.51
C TRP A 36 -2.42 24.67 8.97
N TYR A 37 -2.80 23.44 9.27
CA TYR A 37 -4.06 22.84 8.85
C TYR A 37 -5.30 23.44 9.53
N ASN A 38 -5.14 24.12 10.66
CA ASN A 38 -6.21 24.86 11.35
C ASN A 38 -6.37 26.29 10.85
N CYS A 39 -5.39 26.80 10.06
CA CYS A 39 -5.30 28.17 9.62
C CYS A 39 -6.31 28.54 8.53
N SER A 40 -6.43 29.84 8.24
CA SER A 40 -7.22 30.41 7.14
C SER A 40 -6.37 31.39 6.33
N PHE A 41 -6.55 31.42 5.01
CA PHE A 41 -5.74 32.24 4.13
C PHE A 41 -5.88 33.75 4.43
N ASP A 42 -7.07 34.22 4.70
CA ASP A 42 -7.36 35.64 4.95
C ASP A 42 -6.79 36.15 6.28
N LYS A 43 -6.62 35.30 7.30
CA LYS A 43 -6.03 35.72 8.60
C LYS A 43 -4.53 35.38 8.67
N ASP A 44 -4.16 34.20 8.17
CA ASP A 44 -2.86 33.58 8.47
C ASP A 44 -1.96 33.52 7.22
N GLY A 45 -2.49 33.81 6.03
CA GLY A 45 -1.77 33.69 4.76
C GLY A 45 -1.52 32.22 4.33
N VAL A 46 -2.14 31.26 5.00
CA VAL A 46 -1.96 29.81 4.79
C VAL A 46 -3.29 29.18 4.46
N TYR A 47 -3.31 28.33 3.43
CA TYR A 47 -4.47 27.52 3.06
C TYR A 47 -4.59 26.31 3.98
N GLY A 48 -5.36 26.43 5.06
CA GLY A 48 -5.78 25.35 5.94
C GLY A 48 -7.27 25.08 5.84
N ALA A 49 -7.81 24.32 6.78
CA ALA A 49 -9.23 23.95 6.84
C ALA A 49 -10.10 24.99 7.58
N GLU A 50 -9.58 26.16 7.92
CA GLU A 50 -10.27 27.25 8.61
C GLU A 50 -10.86 26.90 9.99
N VAL A 51 -10.30 25.89 10.66
CA VAL A 51 -10.83 25.39 11.94
C VAL A 51 -10.84 26.47 13.00
N ASN A 52 -9.82 27.33 13.05
CA ASN A 52 -9.75 28.42 14.00
C ASN A 52 -10.93 29.42 13.84
N LYS A 53 -11.40 29.69 12.61
CA LYS A 53 -12.62 30.47 12.36
C LYS A 53 -13.88 29.76 12.87
N ALA A 54 -13.94 28.41 12.74
CA ALA A 54 -15.06 27.64 13.28
C ALA A 54 -15.13 27.75 14.81
N TYR A 55 -14.00 27.72 15.51
CA TYR A 55 -13.93 27.97 16.94
C TYR A 55 -14.36 29.38 17.31
N ASP A 56 -13.92 30.41 16.58
CA ASP A 56 -14.38 31.80 16.77
C ASP A 56 -15.91 31.91 16.63
N PHE A 57 -16.48 31.29 15.61
CA PHE A 57 -17.93 31.25 15.39
C PHE A 57 -18.69 30.50 16.49
N LEU A 58 -18.10 29.47 17.06
CA LEU A 58 -18.69 28.63 18.12
C LEU A 58 -18.46 29.19 19.52
N LYS A 59 -17.70 30.27 19.65
CA LYS A 59 -17.38 30.90 20.94
C LYS A 59 -18.65 31.20 21.75
N GLY A 60 -18.68 30.74 22.98
CA GLY A 60 -19.83 30.91 23.90
C GLY A 60 -21.00 29.94 23.66
N LYS A 61 -20.95 29.07 22.65
CA LYS A 61 -21.95 28.01 22.44
C LYS A 61 -21.59 26.79 23.30
N LYS A 62 -22.62 26.18 23.89
CA LYS A 62 -22.42 24.96 24.68
C LYS A 62 -22.44 23.73 23.79
N ILE A 63 -21.48 22.86 24.00
CA ILE A 63 -21.45 21.52 23.38
C ILE A 63 -22.56 20.68 24.00
N LYS A 64 -23.45 20.16 23.16
CA LYS A 64 -24.59 19.33 23.60
C LYS A 64 -24.23 17.86 23.72
N LYS A 65 -23.33 17.36 22.85
CA LYS A 65 -22.90 15.98 22.78
C LYS A 65 -21.48 15.93 22.22
N ARG A 66 -20.61 15.14 22.82
CA ARG A 66 -19.28 14.83 22.27
C ARG A 66 -19.47 13.80 21.14
N PRO A 67 -19.06 14.08 19.92
CA PRO A 67 -19.10 13.07 18.86
C PRO A 67 -17.99 12.04 19.09
N VAL A 68 -18.26 10.78 18.71
CA VAL A 68 -17.25 9.73 18.65
C VAL A 68 -16.82 9.59 17.20
N VAL A 69 -15.51 9.66 16.97
CA VAL A 69 -14.88 9.44 15.67
C VAL A 69 -14.22 8.07 15.68
N ALA A 70 -14.62 7.18 14.78
CA ALA A 70 -13.96 5.90 14.61
C ALA A 70 -12.74 6.08 13.70
N LEU A 71 -11.55 5.82 14.22
CA LEU A 71 -10.30 5.79 13.44
C LEU A 71 -10.07 4.35 12.98
N ILE A 72 -10.25 4.11 11.70
CA ILE A 72 -10.08 2.79 11.06
C ILE A 72 -8.72 2.78 10.36
N GLY A 73 -7.75 2.04 10.91
CA GLY A 73 -6.39 2.07 10.39
C GLY A 73 -5.43 1.10 11.09
N SER A 74 -4.20 1.53 11.35
CA SER A 74 -3.11 0.71 11.86
C SER A 74 -3.04 0.57 13.39
N GLY A 75 -4.04 1.08 14.12
CA GLY A 75 -3.99 1.17 15.58
C GLY A 75 -3.52 2.54 16.05
N MET A 76 -3.44 2.72 17.38
CA MET A 76 -3.10 4.01 17.98
C MET A 76 -2.52 3.81 19.38
N ASP A 77 -1.63 4.72 19.81
CA ASP A 77 -1.23 4.84 21.21
C ASP A 77 -2.31 5.54 22.02
N ILE A 78 -3.12 4.74 22.71
CA ILE A 78 -4.22 5.24 23.57
C ILE A 78 -3.72 5.91 24.86
N GLU A 79 -2.44 5.73 25.23
CA GLU A 79 -1.83 6.34 26.41
C GLU A 79 -1.04 7.63 26.05
N HIS A 80 -1.05 8.04 24.78
CA HIS A 80 -0.35 9.24 24.34
C HIS A 80 -0.78 10.48 25.13
N GLU A 81 0.19 11.25 25.63
CA GLU A 81 -0.02 12.35 26.58
C GLU A 81 -1.01 13.42 26.10
N ASP A 82 -1.09 13.62 24.79
CA ASP A 82 -1.98 14.63 24.16
C ASP A 82 -3.32 14.04 23.68
N LEU A 83 -3.52 12.74 23.74
CA LEU A 83 -4.70 12.06 23.22
C LEU A 83 -5.55 11.36 24.31
N LYS A 84 -4.94 10.91 25.38
CA LYS A 84 -5.60 10.07 26.42
C LYS A 84 -6.92 10.60 26.97
N GLN A 85 -7.10 11.94 26.99
CA GLN A 85 -8.34 12.56 27.46
C GLN A 85 -9.47 12.53 26.41
N ALA A 86 -9.12 12.22 25.15
CA ALA A 86 -10.07 12.13 24.04
C ALA A 86 -10.35 10.67 23.63
N ILE A 87 -9.72 9.70 24.28
CA ILE A 87 -9.97 8.29 23.97
C ILE A 87 -11.41 7.93 24.39
N TRP A 88 -12.16 7.37 23.43
CA TRP A 88 -13.47 6.84 23.69
C TRP A 88 -13.40 5.65 24.64
N VAL A 89 -14.35 5.59 25.55
CA VAL A 89 -14.49 4.47 26.48
C VAL A 89 -15.87 3.85 26.31
N ASN A 90 -15.95 2.55 26.04
CA ASN A 90 -17.21 1.83 25.98
C ASN A 90 -17.89 1.85 27.34
N PRO A 91 -19.02 2.57 27.52
CA PRO A 91 -19.66 2.72 28.82
C PRO A 91 -20.27 1.43 29.34
N LYS A 92 -20.34 0.38 28.55
CA LYS A 92 -20.95 -0.91 28.89
C LYS A 92 -19.91 -1.98 29.18
N GLU A 93 -18.64 -1.72 28.89
CA GLU A 93 -17.53 -2.65 29.11
C GLU A 93 -16.73 -2.35 30.38
N LYS A 94 -16.08 -3.39 30.90
CA LYS A 94 -15.14 -3.33 32.03
C LYS A 94 -13.95 -4.23 31.72
N ALA A 95 -12.76 -3.87 32.20
CA ALA A 95 -11.57 -4.69 32.10
C ALA A 95 -11.64 -5.89 33.08
N ASP A 96 -12.49 -6.86 32.80
CA ASP A 96 -12.71 -8.02 33.67
C ASP A 96 -12.64 -9.38 32.94
N GLY A 97 -12.22 -9.36 31.65
CA GLY A 97 -12.10 -10.55 30.81
C GLY A 97 -13.44 -11.09 30.32
N LYS A 98 -14.49 -10.28 30.35
CA LYS A 98 -15.85 -10.67 29.94
C LYS A 98 -16.40 -9.69 28.92
N ASP A 99 -17.19 -10.19 28.00
CA ASP A 99 -18.04 -9.42 27.12
C ASP A 99 -19.30 -8.96 27.92
N ASN A 100 -19.21 -7.76 28.50
CA ASN A 100 -20.28 -7.26 29.39
C ASN A 100 -21.47 -6.72 28.58
N ASP A 101 -21.27 -6.24 27.36
CA ASP A 101 -22.35 -5.71 26.51
C ASP A 101 -22.92 -6.73 25.52
N LYS A 102 -22.33 -7.94 25.49
CA LYS A 102 -22.78 -9.08 24.68
C LYS A 102 -22.72 -8.83 23.18
N ASN A 103 -21.74 -8.05 22.74
CA ASN A 103 -21.51 -7.79 21.33
C ASN A 103 -20.61 -8.86 20.67
N GLY A 104 -19.98 -9.73 21.46
CA GLY A 104 -19.08 -10.82 21.05
C GLY A 104 -17.62 -10.44 21.11
N LEU A 105 -17.27 -9.26 21.60
CA LEU A 105 -15.91 -8.75 21.73
C LEU A 105 -15.61 -8.54 23.22
N VAL A 106 -14.57 -9.19 23.74
CA VAL A 106 -14.23 -9.17 25.16
C VAL A 106 -13.34 -7.96 25.48
N ASP A 107 -13.75 -7.14 26.46
CA ASP A 107 -13.00 -5.96 26.89
C ASP A 107 -12.70 -4.97 25.73
N ASP A 108 -13.65 -4.71 24.83
CA ASP A 108 -13.52 -3.74 23.74
C ASP A 108 -13.66 -2.28 24.21
N ILE A 109 -12.91 -1.95 25.27
CA ILE A 109 -13.08 -0.71 26.05
C ILE A 109 -12.79 0.53 25.23
N ASN A 110 -11.71 0.54 24.41
CA ASN A 110 -11.28 1.72 23.65
C ASN A 110 -11.37 1.54 22.13
N GLY A 111 -11.92 0.42 21.70
CA GLY A 111 -11.98 0.00 20.31
C GLY A 111 -11.56 -1.45 20.15
N TRP A 112 -11.17 -1.84 18.93
CA TRP A 112 -10.90 -3.23 18.62
C TRP A 112 -9.78 -3.42 17.61
N ASN A 113 -8.99 -4.48 17.79
CA ASN A 113 -7.95 -4.91 16.86
C ASN A 113 -8.44 -6.16 16.09
N PHE A 114 -8.91 -5.97 14.87
CA PHE A 114 -9.32 -7.05 13.96
C PHE A 114 -8.14 -7.91 13.46
N LEU A 115 -6.90 -7.45 13.64
CA LEU A 115 -5.68 -8.20 13.33
C LEU A 115 -5.09 -8.89 14.56
N GLY A 116 -5.89 -9.07 15.60
CA GLY A 116 -5.52 -9.72 16.85
C GLY A 116 -5.91 -11.19 16.88
N GLY A 117 -5.07 -12.02 17.50
CA GLY A 117 -5.38 -13.40 17.84
C GLY A 117 -5.96 -13.54 19.25
N LYS A 118 -6.57 -14.70 19.54
CA LYS A 118 -7.25 -14.97 20.84
C LYS A 118 -6.34 -14.87 22.06
N ASP A 119 -5.05 -15.16 21.90
CA ASP A 119 -4.08 -15.18 23.01
C ASP A 119 -3.33 -13.83 23.15
N GLY A 120 -3.91 -12.73 22.66
CA GLY A 120 -3.27 -11.43 22.67
C GLY A 120 -2.18 -11.27 21.58
N GLN A 121 -2.07 -12.24 20.69
CA GLN A 121 -1.19 -12.13 19.53
C GLN A 121 -1.67 -11.01 18.61
N VAL A 122 -0.74 -10.40 17.91
CA VAL A 122 -1.00 -9.32 16.97
C VAL A 122 -0.37 -9.67 15.62
N MET A 123 -1.14 -9.56 14.55
CA MET A 123 -0.59 -9.67 13.21
C MET A 123 0.10 -8.36 12.84
N GLU A 124 1.43 -8.41 12.66
CA GLU A 124 2.25 -7.23 12.39
C GLU A 124 2.40 -6.92 10.90
N ALA A 125 2.05 -7.86 10.03
CA ALA A 125 2.07 -7.68 8.59
C ALA A 125 0.86 -8.32 7.94
N THR A 126 0.25 -7.64 6.99
CA THR A 126 -0.84 -8.18 6.16
C THR A 126 -0.36 -8.42 4.74
N MET A 127 -0.96 -9.42 4.09
CA MET A 127 -0.80 -9.62 2.65
C MET A 127 -1.87 -8.80 1.92
N ARG A 128 -1.49 -8.12 0.84
CA ARG A 128 -2.44 -7.39 -0.01
C ARG A 128 -3.49 -8.33 -0.58
N GLU A 129 -4.71 -7.85 -0.74
CA GLU A 129 -5.80 -8.64 -1.33
C GLU A 129 -5.44 -9.15 -2.73
N GLY A 130 -4.81 -8.31 -3.56
CA GLY A 130 -4.33 -8.72 -4.88
C GLY A 130 -3.35 -9.89 -4.82
N ASP A 131 -2.46 -9.94 -3.82
CA ASP A 131 -1.50 -11.05 -3.64
C ASP A 131 -2.20 -12.34 -3.17
N ARG A 132 -3.21 -12.23 -2.29
CA ARG A 132 -4.03 -13.38 -1.86
C ARG A 132 -4.80 -13.98 -3.03
N GLU A 133 -5.49 -13.14 -3.78
CA GLU A 133 -6.23 -13.58 -4.96
C GLU A 133 -5.30 -14.15 -6.05
N PHE A 134 -4.12 -13.57 -6.21
CA PHE A 134 -3.11 -14.13 -7.09
C PHE A 134 -2.70 -15.54 -6.65
N LEU A 135 -2.37 -15.74 -5.38
CA LEU A 135 -2.03 -17.08 -4.86
C LEU A 135 -3.16 -18.09 -5.03
N ARG A 136 -4.40 -17.67 -4.84
CA ARG A 136 -5.58 -18.51 -5.04
C ARG A 136 -5.78 -18.96 -6.49
N LEU A 137 -5.46 -18.08 -7.44
CA LEU A 137 -5.82 -18.25 -8.84
C LEU A 137 -4.64 -18.64 -9.74
N LYS A 138 -3.38 -18.43 -9.29
CA LYS A 138 -2.18 -18.61 -10.12
C LYS A 138 -2.05 -20.02 -10.69
N ASP A 139 -2.30 -21.06 -9.89
CA ASP A 139 -2.16 -22.46 -10.34
C ASP A 139 -3.21 -22.82 -11.40
N LYS A 140 -4.31 -22.10 -11.45
CA LYS A 140 -5.40 -22.30 -12.40
C LYS A 140 -5.17 -21.54 -13.71
N TYR A 141 -4.62 -20.33 -13.62
CA TYR A 141 -4.62 -19.37 -14.73
C TYR A 141 -3.27 -18.82 -15.16
N ALA A 142 -2.23 -18.89 -14.33
CA ALA A 142 -0.97 -18.21 -14.62
C ALA A 142 -0.25 -18.73 -15.87
N ASP A 143 -0.49 -19.98 -16.26
CA ASP A 143 0.13 -20.59 -17.44
C ASP A 143 -0.59 -20.27 -18.75
N TYR A 144 -1.76 -19.64 -18.70
CA TYR A 144 -2.48 -19.27 -19.90
C TYR A 144 -1.86 -18.07 -20.58
N ILE A 145 -1.58 -18.21 -21.88
CA ILE A 145 -1.05 -17.19 -22.76
C ILE A 145 -2.09 -16.91 -23.84
N PHE A 146 -2.68 -15.73 -23.81
CA PHE A 146 -3.63 -15.31 -24.84
C PHE A 146 -2.89 -14.52 -25.92
N ASP A 147 -2.87 -15.04 -27.14
CA ASP A 147 -2.17 -14.45 -28.30
C ASP A 147 -3.04 -13.45 -29.10
N GLY A 148 -4.22 -13.09 -28.57
CA GLY A 148 -5.21 -12.25 -29.24
C GLY A 148 -6.29 -13.03 -29.97
N LYS A 149 -6.14 -14.35 -30.10
CA LYS A 149 -7.08 -15.23 -30.81
C LYS A 149 -7.30 -16.55 -30.09
N ASN A 150 -6.22 -17.16 -29.58
CA ASN A 150 -6.25 -18.48 -28.97
C ASN A 150 -5.61 -18.42 -27.57
N TYR A 151 -5.98 -19.38 -26.74
CA TYR A 151 -5.28 -19.67 -25.50
C TYR A 151 -4.20 -20.72 -25.75
N ASN A 152 -3.02 -20.46 -25.24
CA ASN A 152 -1.85 -21.33 -25.36
C ASN A 152 -1.25 -21.58 -23.99
N LYS A 153 -0.47 -22.66 -23.85
CA LYS A 153 0.42 -22.95 -22.70
C LYS A 153 1.77 -23.40 -23.22
N VAL A 154 2.80 -23.26 -22.41
CA VAL A 154 4.11 -23.88 -22.68
C VAL A 154 4.08 -25.31 -22.14
N ILE A 155 4.01 -26.30 -23.01
CA ILE A 155 4.00 -27.74 -22.67
C ILE A 155 5.26 -28.36 -23.28
N ASP A 156 6.08 -29.00 -22.47
CA ASP A 156 7.36 -29.60 -22.87
C ASP A 156 8.25 -28.61 -23.66
N GLY A 157 8.27 -27.34 -23.17
CA GLY A 157 9.04 -26.26 -23.79
C GLY A 157 8.48 -25.75 -25.13
N LYS A 158 7.29 -26.19 -25.55
CA LYS A 158 6.64 -25.78 -26.79
C LYS A 158 5.36 -25.02 -26.54
N LEU A 159 5.14 -23.98 -27.33
CA LEU A 159 3.88 -23.27 -27.34
C LEU A 159 2.78 -24.14 -27.94
N THR A 160 1.84 -24.53 -27.10
CA THR A 160 0.77 -25.46 -27.48
C THR A 160 -0.57 -24.80 -27.28
N LYS A 161 -1.42 -24.79 -28.33
CA LYS A 161 -2.80 -24.35 -28.21
C LYS A 161 -3.57 -25.26 -27.26
N VAL A 162 -4.31 -24.64 -26.35
CA VAL A 162 -5.15 -25.34 -25.37
C VAL A 162 -6.61 -24.88 -25.48
N ALA A 163 -7.49 -25.57 -24.77
CA ALA A 163 -8.88 -25.13 -24.62
C ALA A 163 -8.97 -23.79 -23.87
N ASP A 164 -10.05 -23.10 -24.07
CA ASP A 164 -10.37 -21.90 -23.31
C ASP A 164 -10.43 -22.21 -21.81
N PRO A 165 -10.14 -21.24 -20.91
CA PRO A 165 -10.34 -21.42 -19.49
C PRO A 165 -11.79 -21.87 -19.18
N GLU A 166 -11.95 -22.86 -18.28
CA GLU A 166 -13.28 -23.36 -17.92
C GLU A 166 -14.21 -22.26 -17.40
N ASN A 167 -13.67 -21.34 -16.62
CA ASN A 167 -14.37 -20.16 -16.14
C ASN A 167 -13.74 -18.90 -16.74
N ILE A 168 -14.27 -18.43 -17.84
CA ILE A 168 -13.77 -17.27 -18.55
C ILE A 168 -13.98 -15.96 -17.76
N GLU A 169 -15.01 -15.86 -16.94
CA GLU A 169 -15.26 -14.68 -16.10
C GLU A 169 -14.22 -14.58 -14.97
N GLU A 170 -13.92 -15.70 -14.31
CA GLU A 170 -12.88 -15.75 -13.29
C GLU A 170 -11.48 -15.53 -13.88
N TYR A 171 -11.21 -16.04 -15.10
CA TYR A 171 -9.98 -15.73 -15.82
C TYR A 171 -9.86 -14.24 -16.16
N ASN A 172 -10.94 -13.61 -16.60
CA ASN A 172 -10.95 -12.18 -16.88
C ASN A 172 -10.78 -11.34 -15.61
N TYR A 173 -11.37 -11.76 -14.48
CA TYR A 173 -11.14 -11.16 -13.17
C TYR A 173 -9.66 -11.27 -12.78
N TYR A 174 -9.07 -12.46 -12.88
CA TYR A 174 -7.66 -12.71 -12.61
C TYR A 174 -6.77 -11.79 -13.45
N ARG A 175 -7.00 -11.72 -14.76
CA ARG A 175 -6.17 -10.95 -15.68
C ARG A 175 -6.31 -9.44 -15.51
N ASN A 176 -7.53 -8.94 -15.33
CA ASN A 176 -7.82 -7.52 -15.43
C ASN A 176 -7.87 -6.80 -14.06
N GLN A 177 -8.03 -7.54 -12.98
CA GLN A 177 -8.11 -6.99 -11.63
C GLN A 177 -6.98 -7.52 -10.72
N VAL A 178 -6.80 -8.82 -10.63
CA VAL A 178 -5.82 -9.41 -9.73
C VAL A 178 -4.39 -9.12 -10.14
N LEU A 179 -4.03 -9.37 -11.41
CA LEU A 179 -2.65 -9.16 -11.88
C LEU A 179 -2.15 -7.71 -11.70
N PRO A 180 -2.92 -6.65 -12.01
CA PRO A 180 -2.49 -5.27 -11.79
C PRO A 180 -2.33 -4.89 -10.32
N GLU A 181 -3.11 -5.49 -9.42
CA GLU A 181 -3.14 -5.17 -7.99
C GLU A 181 -2.16 -6.01 -7.15
N SER A 182 -1.48 -6.97 -7.77
CA SER A 182 -0.56 -7.88 -7.08
C SER A 182 0.91 -7.62 -7.46
N PRO A 183 1.72 -7.03 -6.58
CA PRO A 183 3.17 -6.97 -6.74
C PRO A 183 3.82 -8.36 -6.89
N MET A 184 3.26 -9.38 -6.21
CA MET A 184 3.70 -10.77 -6.32
C MET A 184 3.45 -11.31 -7.72
N ALA A 185 2.30 -11.03 -8.32
CA ALA A 185 1.99 -11.39 -9.69
C ALA A 185 2.96 -10.79 -10.69
N GLY A 186 3.35 -9.52 -10.49
CA GLY A 186 4.35 -8.86 -11.32
C GLY A 186 5.70 -9.58 -11.31
N THR A 187 6.13 -10.02 -10.14
CA THR A 187 7.37 -10.79 -9.97
C THR A 187 7.27 -12.18 -10.59
N TYR A 188 6.15 -12.86 -10.40
CA TYR A 188 5.87 -14.17 -10.99
C TYR A 188 5.77 -14.09 -12.51
N SER A 189 5.09 -13.08 -13.03
CA SER A 189 4.97 -12.85 -14.48
C SER A 189 6.33 -12.62 -15.15
N GLY A 190 7.26 -11.94 -14.48
CA GLY A 190 8.63 -11.80 -14.95
C GLY A 190 9.33 -13.15 -15.13
N TRP A 191 9.14 -14.07 -14.20
CA TRP A 191 9.67 -15.43 -14.34
C TRP A 191 8.95 -16.22 -15.45
N GLN A 192 7.60 -16.25 -15.43
CA GLN A 192 6.83 -16.96 -16.47
C GLN A 192 7.12 -16.44 -17.87
N LEU A 193 7.32 -15.15 -18.02
CA LEU A 193 7.65 -14.52 -19.31
C LEU A 193 8.92 -15.13 -19.93
N THR A 194 9.91 -15.51 -19.12
CA THR A 194 11.15 -16.13 -19.65
C THR A 194 10.91 -17.50 -20.28
N TYR A 195 9.98 -18.30 -19.74
CA TYR A 195 9.56 -19.55 -20.37
C TYR A 195 8.80 -19.35 -21.66
N VAL A 196 7.85 -18.44 -21.63
CA VAL A 196 7.05 -18.06 -22.79
C VAL A 196 7.97 -17.61 -23.92
N LEU A 197 8.90 -16.76 -23.58
CA LEU A 197 9.87 -16.23 -24.50
C LEU A 197 10.75 -17.29 -25.15
N LYS A 198 11.26 -18.22 -24.33
CA LYS A 198 12.04 -19.33 -24.87
C LYS A 198 11.23 -20.15 -25.88
N ALA A 199 9.97 -20.47 -25.55
CA ALA A 199 9.09 -21.23 -26.45
C ALA A 199 8.80 -20.47 -27.76
N TYR A 200 8.58 -19.16 -27.69
CA TYR A 200 8.44 -18.33 -28.89
C TYR A 200 9.74 -18.22 -29.69
N ALA A 201 10.88 -18.10 -29.01
CA ALA A 201 12.19 -18.08 -29.67
C ALA A 201 12.51 -19.40 -30.42
N ASP A 202 12.21 -20.54 -29.80
CA ASP A 202 12.36 -21.85 -30.44
C ASP A 202 11.48 -21.96 -31.71
N LYS A 203 10.21 -21.52 -31.59
CA LYS A 203 9.30 -21.51 -32.74
C LYS A 203 9.74 -20.52 -33.81
N PHE A 204 10.20 -19.33 -33.42
CA PHE A 204 10.73 -18.32 -34.36
C PHE A 204 11.97 -18.83 -35.09
N ASP A 205 12.93 -19.42 -34.37
CA ASP A 205 14.15 -19.98 -34.97
C ASP A 205 13.83 -21.04 -36.03
N GLN A 206 12.93 -21.97 -35.72
CA GLN A 206 12.47 -22.98 -36.65
C GLN A 206 11.87 -22.35 -37.92
N MET A 207 10.93 -21.44 -37.78
CA MET A 207 10.24 -20.82 -38.91
C MET A 207 11.16 -19.97 -39.74
N MET A 208 12.14 -19.27 -39.16
CA MET A 208 13.13 -18.48 -39.87
C MET A 208 14.10 -19.37 -40.66
N LYS A 209 14.54 -20.51 -40.09
CA LYS A 209 15.38 -21.49 -40.79
C LYS A 209 14.66 -22.16 -41.97
N GLU A 210 13.38 -22.42 -41.84
CA GLU A 210 12.55 -22.95 -42.93
C GLU A 210 12.39 -21.92 -44.05
N ARG A 211 12.21 -20.63 -43.72
CA ARG A 211 12.01 -19.55 -44.70
C ARG A 211 13.31 -19.09 -45.37
N PHE A 212 14.44 -19.16 -44.64
CA PHE A 212 15.74 -18.70 -45.08
C PHE A 212 16.82 -19.78 -44.87
N PRO A 213 16.75 -20.88 -45.58
CA PRO A 213 17.65 -22.02 -45.31
C PRO A 213 19.12 -21.63 -45.60
N GLY A 214 19.98 -21.87 -44.62
CA GLY A 214 21.42 -21.62 -44.68
C GLY A 214 21.83 -20.14 -44.63
N LYS A 215 20.89 -19.22 -44.36
CA LYS A 215 21.19 -17.79 -44.25
C LYS A 215 21.56 -17.45 -42.79
N GLU A 216 22.63 -16.67 -42.62
CA GLU A 216 22.90 -15.99 -41.38
C GLU A 216 21.85 -14.86 -41.20
N LEU A 217 21.01 -14.99 -40.19
CA LEU A 217 19.92 -14.05 -39.93
C LEU A 217 20.45 -12.77 -39.29
N THR A 218 20.04 -11.63 -39.85
CA THR A 218 20.42 -10.29 -39.41
C THR A 218 19.21 -9.45 -39.07
N GLU A 219 19.41 -8.25 -38.52
CA GLU A 219 18.34 -7.31 -38.20
C GLU A 219 17.33 -7.09 -39.34
N ALA A 220 17.82 -7.02 -40.59
CA ALA A 220 16.95 -6.83 -41.74
C ALA A 220 15.93 -7.97 -41.92
N ASP A 221 16.27 -9.16 -41.50
CA ASP A 221 15.39 -10.32 -41.55
C ASP A 221 14.32 -10.29 -40.47
N PHE A 222 14.55 -9.50 -39.41
CA PHE A 222 13.61 -9.29 -38.32
C PHE A 222 12.70 -8.08 -38.55
N SER A 223 12.92 -7.28 -39.62
CA SER A 223 12.05 -6.13 -39.93
C SER A 223 10.59 -6.52 -40.12
N ILE A 224 10.33 -7.76 -40.49
CA ILE A 224 8.99 -8.36 -40.55
C ILE A 224 8.23 -8.26 -39.19
N CYS A 225 8.96 -8.20 -38.10
CA CYS A 225 8.39 -8.05 -36.75
C CYS A 225 7.76 -6.67 -36.54
N TYR A 226 8.21 -5.67 -37.30
CA TYR A 226 7.82 -4.28 -37.10
C TYR A 226 6.86 -3.76 -38.17
N ASP A 227 6.47 -4.59 -39.13
CA ASP A 227 5.51 -4.20 -40.15
C ASP A 227 4.08 -4.55 -39.71
N PRO A 228 3.32 -3.60 -39.14
CA PRO A 228 1.94 -3.83 -38.75
C PRO A 228 0.99 -4.06 -39.93
N LYS A 229 1.47 -3.84 -41.17
CA LYS A 229 0.73 -4.01 -42.45
C LYS A 229 1.07 -5.34 -43.13
N ALA A 230 2.09 -6.07 -42.65
CA ALA A 230 2.38 -7.39 -43.18
C ALA A 230 1.21 -8.35 -43.00
N PRO A 231 0.93 -9.21 -44.00
CA PRO A 231 -0.07 -10.27 -43.79
C PRO A 231 0.30 -11.08 -42.53
N ARG A 232 -0.63 -11.24 -41.64
CA ARG A 232 -0.42 -12.03 -40.43
C ARG A 232 -0.44 -13.52 -40.75
N ASP A 233 0.66 -13.99 -41.32
CA ASP A 233 0.97 -15.41 -41.32
C ASP A 233 1.50 -15.85 -39.96
N SER A 234 1.69 -17.14 -39.77
CA SER A 234 2.18 -17.70 -38.47
C SER A 234 3.53 -17.13 -38.08
N LEU A 235 4.39 -16.73 -39.05
CA LEU A 235 5.69 -16.15 -38.74
C LEU A 235 5.56 -14.72 -38.25
N SER A 236 4.69 -13.89 -38.86
CA SER A 236 4.47 -12.51 -38.37
C SER A 236 3.79 -12.47 -36.98
N GLU A 237 2.91 -13.43 -36.67
CA GLU A 237 2.33 -13.55 -35.35
C GLU A 237 3.39 -13.89 -34.27
N VAL A 238 4.26 -14.87 -34.56
CA VAL A 238 5.33 -15.25 -33.62
C VAL A 238 6.35 -14.10 -33.50
N SER A 239 6.70 -13.45 -34.60
CA SER A 239 7.59 -12.30 -34.59
C SER A 239 7.03 -11.14 -33.78
N PHE A 240 5.74 -10.83 -33.94
CA PHE A 240 5.06 -9.81 -33.14
C PHE A 240 5.14 -10.12 -31.62
N MET A 241 4.88 -11.37 -31.25
CA MET A 241 4.96 -11.76 -29.83
C MET A 241 6.39 -11.66 -29.29
N MET A 242 7.41 -12.04 -30.07
CA MET A 242 8.81 -11.85 -29.71
C MET A 242 9.16 -10.38 -29.45
N CYS A 243 8.68 -9.47 -30.31
CA CYS A 243 8.90 -8.04 -30.13
C CYS A 243 8.12 -7.48 -28.93
N ALA A 244 6.85 -7.87 -28.76
CA ALA A 244 6.00 -7.41 -27.67
C ALA A 244 6.55 -7.83 -26.29
N MET A 245 7.26 -8.97 -26.22
CA MET A 245 7.93 -9.44 -25.03
C MET A 245 9.31 -8.80 -24.77
N GLY A 246 9.69 -7.79 -25.53
CA GLY A 246 10.96 -7.05 -25.32
C GLY A 246 12.18 -7.68 -25.97
N PHE A 247 12.01 -8.74 -26.79
CA PHE A 247 13.08 -9.27 -27.61
C PHE A 247 13.08 -8.60 -28.99
N GLY A 248 13.25 -7.30 -28.93
CA GLY A 248 13.72 -6.55 -30.07
C GLY A 248 15.14 -6.98 -30.37
N VAL A 249 15.42 -7.33 -31.59
CA VAL A 249 16.78 -7.53 -32.05
C VAL A 249 17.49 -6.20 -31.97
N TYR A 250 18.52 -6.15 -31.10
CA TYR A 250 19.40 -5.00 -31.08
C TYR A 250 20.13 -4.94 -32.44
N LYS A 251 20.21 -3.75 -33.02
CA LYS A 251 20.69 -3.47 -34.38
C LYS A 251 22.01 -4.10 -34.80
N THR A 252 22.74 -4.71 -33.89
CA THR A 252 24.08 -5.25 -34.08
C THR A 252 24.20 -6.74 -33.82
N ASP A 253 23.17 -7.40 -33.31
CA ASP A 253 23.28 -8.78 -32.87
C ASP A 253 22.82 -9.75 -33.94
N LYS A 254 23.62 -10.81 -34.13
CA LYS A 254 23.22 -11.96 -34.93
C LYS A 254 22.19 -12.78 -34.15
N TRP A 255 21.16 -13.23 -34.85
CA TRP A 255 20.11 -14.05 -34.18
C TRP A 255 20.68 -15.25 -33.48
N GLU A 256 21.66 -15.95 -34.01
CA GLU A 256 22.28 -17.10 -33.38
C GLU A 256 22.83 -16.79 -32.00
N THR A 257 23.42 -15.61 -31.80
CA THR A 257 23.92 -15.18 -30.47
C THR A 257 22.80 -14.91 -29.48
N VAL A 258 21.76 -14.21 -29.93
CA VAL A 258 20.58 -13.90 -29.10
C VAL A 258 19.85 -15.20 -28.72
N TYR A 259 19.63 -16.06 -29.72
CA TYR A 259 18.96 -17.34 -29.52
C TYR A 259 19.72 -18.28 -28.59
N ALA A 260 21.05 -18.36 -28.73
CA ALA A 260 21.89 -19.15 -27.82
C ALA A 260 21.77 -18.66 -26.37
N GLY A 261 21.72 -17.34 -26.17
CA GLY A 261 21.47 -16.75 -24.85
C GLY A 261 20.12 -17.17 -24.26
N ILE A 262 19.05 -17.07 -25.05
CA ILE A 262 17.70 -17.48 -24.63
C ILE A 262 17.65 -18.99 -24.34
N LYS A 263 18.25 -19.78 -25.23
CA LYS A 263 18.26 -21.26 -25.15
C LYS A 263 19.02 -21.77 -23.93
N SER A 264 20.03 -21.05 -23.44
CA SER A 264 20.83 -21.47 -22.28
C SER A 264 19.99 -21.65 -21.02
N GLY A 265 18.81 -21.04 -20.93
CA GLY A 265 17.94 -21.08 -19.76
C GLY A 265 18.44 -20.31 -18.55
N ALA A 266 19.61 -19.68 -18.63
CA ALA A 266 20.19 -18.92 -17.51
C ALA A 266 19.26 -17.80 -17.02
N GLN A 267 18.56 -17.14 -17.93
CA GLN A 267 17.57 -16.10 -17.60
C GLN A 267 16.36 -16.67 -16.85
N ILE A 268 15.95 -17.91 -17.17
CA ILE A 268 14.86 -18.60 -16.50
C ILE A 268 15.24 -18.86 -15.03
N GLU A 269 16.41 -19.44 -14.81
CA GLU A 269 16.90 -19.75 -13.45
C GLU A 269 17.12 -18.47 -12.63
N GLN A 270 17.64 -17.41 -13.25
CA GLN A 270 17.82 -16.12 -12.58
C GLN A 270 16.47 -15.49 -12.21
N ALA A 271 15.49 -15.48 -13.12
CA ALA A 271 14.18 -14.92 -12.86
C ALA A 271 13.41 -15.73 -11.81
N LYS A 272 13.56 -17.06 -11.81
CA LYS A 272 13.01 -17.95 -10.80
C LYS A 272 13.60 -17.66 -9.41
N ALA A 273 14.92 -17.58 -9.30
CA ALA A 273 15.61 -17.27 -8.05
C ALA A 273 15.17 -15.89 -7.51
N GLU A 274 15.01 -14.90 -8.39
CA GLU A 274 14.51 -13.57 -8.01
C GLU A 274 13.06 -13.62 -7.51
N TYR A 275 12.20 -14.40 -8.15
CA TYR A 275 10.84 -14.63 -7.68
C TYR A 275 10.83 -15.27 -6.29
N GLU A 276 11.58 -16.37 -6.11
CA GLU A 276 11.67 -17.07 -4.82
C GLU A 276 12.20 -16.17 -3.70
N ARG A 277 13.20 -15.35 -4.01
CA ARG A 277 13.75 -14.37 -3.07
C ARG A 277 12.73 -13.30 -2.67
N LYS A 278 11.96 -12.79 -3.64
CA LYS A 278 10.96 -11.74 -3.40
C LYS A 278 9.72 -12.26 -2.70
N VAL A 279 9.27 -13.45 -3.03
CA VAL A 279 8.10 -14.08 -2.37
C VAL A 279 8.28 -14.15 -0.85
N GLY A 280 9.49 -14.43 -0.38
CA GLY A 280 9.81 -14.42 1.05
C GLY A 280 9.75 -13.03 1.72
N GLN A 281 9.64 -11.95 0.94
CA GLN A 281 9.52 -10.57 1.44
C GLN A 281 8.07 -10.06 1.47
N PHE A 282 7.15 -10.74 0.80
CA PHE A 282 5.72 -10.46 0.93
C PHE A 282 5.24 -10.95 2.31
N GLY A 283 4.39 -10.17 2.95
CA GLY A 283 3.84 -10.53 4.26
C GLY A 283 3.21 -11.92 4.25
N ALA A 284 3.35 -12.64 5.35
CA ALA A 284 2.64 -13.89 5.54
C ALA A 284 1.15 -13.63 5.68
N ASP A 285 0.32 -14.51 5.13
CA ASP A 285 -1.12 -14.48 5.42
C ASP A 285 -1.36 -15.10 6.80
N GLY A 286 -1.33 -14.26 7.83
CA GLY A 286 -1.54 -14.66 9.22
C GLY A 286 -3.00 -14.87 9.63
N ARG A 287 -3.96 -14.72 8.71
CA ARG A 287 -5.39 -14.82 9.02
C ARG A 287 -5.74 -16.12 9.71
N LYS A 288 -5.40 -17.24 9.09
CA LYS A 288 -5.71 -18.57 9.61
C LYS A 288 -4.98 -18.88 10.91
N ASP A 289 -3.71 -18.50 11.00
CA ASP A 289 -2.82 -18.95 12.08
C ASP A 289 -2.86 -18.00 13.31
N ILE A 290 -3.08 -16.71 13.10
CA ILE A 290 -3.10 -15.70 14.16
C ILE A 290 -4.53 -15.27 14.46
N ILE A 291 -5.27 -14.78 13.48
CA ILE A 291 -6.62 -14.25 13.68
C ILE A 291 -7.63 -15.38 13.83
N GLY A 292 -7.55 -16.40 12.97
CA GLY A 292 -8.41 -17.57 12.98
C GLY A 292 -9.82 -17.30 12.46
N ASP A 293 -9.99 -16.23 11.65
CA ASP A 293 -11.24 -15.90 10.99
C ASP A 293 -11.48 -16.76 9.74
N ASN A 294 -12.73 -16.80 9.31
CA ASN A 294 -13.12 -17.35 8.01
C ASN A 294 -13.46 -16.21 7.05
N TYR A 295 -12.44 -15.66 6.38
CA TYR A 295 -12.60 -14.50 5.47
C TYR A 295 -13.52 -14.76 4.25
N LEU A 296 -13.95 -16.01 4.01
CA LEU A 296 -14.94 -16.35 2.98
C LEU A 296 -16.38 -16.26 3.50
N ASP A 297 -16.58 -16.09 4.82
CA ASP A 297 -17.88 -15.93 5.43
C ASP A 297 -18.04 -14.51 5.97
N ILE A 298 -18.81 -13.68 5.27
CA ILE A 298 -19.09 -12.29 5.67
C ILE A 298 -19.78 -12.17 7.05
N ASN A 299 -20.31 -13.27 7.57
CA ASN A 299 -20.96 -13.29 8.89
C ASN A 299 -19.96 -13.62 10.01
N ASP A 300 -18.73 -14.05 9.68
CA ASP A 300 -17.69 -14.26 10.67
C ASP A 300 -17.10 -12.91 11.10
N ASN A 301 -17.57 -12.40 12.24
CA ASN A 301 -17.21 -11.09 12.77
C ASN A 301 -16.86 -11.11 14.27
N LYS A 302 -16.54 -12.30 14.83
CA LYS A 302 -16.21 -12.50 16.24
C LYS A 302 -14.76 -12.92 16.43
N TYR A 303 -13.85 -12.19 15.83
CA TYR A 303 -12.41 -12.39 15.90
C TYR A 303 -11.69 -11.11 16.34
N GLY A 304 -10.39 -11.18 16.56
CA GLY A 304 -9.59 -10.05 17.01
C GLY A 304 -9.35 -10.03 18.53
N ASN A 305 -8.78 -8.93 19.00
CA ASN A 305 -8.55 -8.65 20.43
C ASN A 305 -8.52 -7.14 20.71
N ASN A 306 -8.27 -6.76 21.96
CA ASN A 306 -8.25 -5.37 22.42
C ASN A 306 -6.83 -4.75 22.49
N VAL A 307 -5.82 -5.32 21.83
CA VAL A 307 -4.47 -4.75 21.76
C VAL A 307 -4.41 -3.70 20.67
N LEU A 308 -4.43 -2.42 21.03
CA LEU A 308 -4.50 -1.28 20.09
C LEU A 308 -3.15 -0.63 19.82
N LEU A 309 -2.20 -0.72 20.76
CA LEU A 309 -0.83 -0.25 20.59
C LEU A 309 0.00 -1.35 19.92
N THR A 310 0.43 -1.09 18.70
CA THR A 310 1.21 -2.01 17.87
C THR A 310 2.43 -1.31 17.28
N ALA A 311 3.32 -2.04 16.62
CA ALA A 311 4.57 -1.49 16.08
C ALA A 311 4.34 -0.35 15.07
N ASP A 312 3.21 -0.36 14.35
CA ASP A 312 2.84 0.63 13.33
C ASP A 312 1.78 1.65 13.80
N ALA A 313 1.50 1.71 15.11
CA ALA A 313 0.52 2.63 15.70
C ALA A 313 0.85 4.13 15.53
N ALA A 314 2.07 4.46 15.13
CA ALA A 314 2.51 5.86 14.95
C ALA A 314 1.65 6.61 13.93
N ILE A 315 1.23 5.97 12.83
CA ILE A 315 0.38 6.58 11.80
C ILE A 315 -0.98 6.95 12.40
N GLY A 316 -1.67 6.00 13.01
CA GLY A 316 -2.98 6.26 13.61
C GLY A 316 -2.91 7.24 14.79
N THR A 317 -1.81 7.23 15.56
CA THR A 317 -1.58 8.21 16.62
C THR A 317 -1.47 9.64 16.05
N MET A 318 -0.76 9.81 14.93
CA MET A 318 -0.61 11.09 14.25
C MET A 318 -1.95 11.56 13.66
N GLU A 319 -2.72 10.66 13.02
CA GLU A 319 -4.06 10.96 12.50
C GLU A 319 -5.02 11.37 13.63
N ALA A 320 -4.99 10.64 14.74
CA ALA A 320 -5.76 10.98 15.94
C ALA A 320 -5.36 12.36 16.47
N GLY A 321 -4.07 12.69 16.46
CA GLY A 321 -3.57 14.00 16.85
C GLY A 321 -4.18 15.13 16.03
N ILE A 322 -4.23 14.99 14.71
CA ILE A 322 -4.88 15.98 13.81
C ILE A 322 -6.37 16.14 14.15
N ILE A 323 -7.04 15.05 14.55
CA ILE A 323 -8.48 15.07 14.81
C ILE A 323 -8.79 15.61 16.22
N VAL A 324 -8.16 15.07 17.28
CA VAL A 324 -8.60 15.27 18.66
C VAL A 324 -7.53 15.75 19.64
N ALA A 325 -6.29 16.05 19.21
CA ALA A 325 -5.28 16.58 20.10
C ALA A 325 -5.82 17.78 20.86
N LYS A 326 -5.49 17.87 22.15
CA LYS A 326 -6.00 18.94 23.01
C LYS A 326 -5.45 20.29 22.57
N ARG A 327 -6.34 21.24 22.38
CA ARG A 327 -5.98 22.58 21.95
C ARG A 327 -5.36 23.39 23.09
N GLU A 328 -4.38 24.24 22.73
CA GLU A 328 -3.79 25.25 23.63
C GLU A 328 -3.17 24.67 24.92
N ASN A 329 -2.65 23.45 24.86
CA ASN A 329 -2.03 22.78 26.02
C ASN A 329 -0.48 22.83 26.00
N GLY A 330 0.11 23.41 24.96
CA GLY A 330 1.57 23.55 24.78
C GLY A 330 2.26 22.24 24.31
N LEU A 331 1.50 21.22 23.94
CA LEU A 331 1.99 19.95 23.40
C LEU A 331 1.61 19.88 21.92
N GLY A 332 2.60 19.70 21.04
CA GLY A 332 2.35 19.47 19.61
C GLY A 332 1.44 20.47 18.91
N GLY A 333 0.66 20.00 17.94
CA GLY A 333 -0.35 20.75 17.22
C GLY A 333 -1.74 20.64 17.85
N ASN A 334 -2.65 21.54 17.47
CA ASN A 334 -4.02 21.55 17.97
C ASN A 334 -4.94 20.70 17.10
N GLY A 335 -5.71 19.81 17.70
CA GLY A 335 -6.69 19.01 16.99
C GLY A 335 -7.82 19.84 16.36
N PHE A 336 -8.47 19.27 15.35
CA PHE A 336 -9.64 19.87 14.71
C PHE A 336 -10.81 20.01 15.68
N MET A 337 -11.00 18.99 16.53
CA MET A 337 -12.12 18.94 17.46
C MET A 337 -11.69 18.26 18.79
N ASP A 338 -11.01 19.01 19.65
CA ASP A 338 -10.55 18.54 20.96
C ASP A 338 -11.67 18.15 21.92
N GLN A 339 -12.92 18.37 21.52
CA GLN A 339 -14.12 17.97 22.25
C GLN A 339 -14.75 16.67 21.70
N ALA A 340 -14.18 16.06 20.66
CA ALA A 340 -14.58 14.74 20.20
C ALA A 340 -13.93 13.64 21.05
N GLU A 341 -14.44 12.45 20.91
CA GLU A 341 -13.81 11.22 21.39
C GLU A 341 -13.37 10.38 20.21
N ILE A 342 -12.25 9.65 20.34
CA ILE A 342 -11.73 8.80 19.28
C ILE A 342 -11.73 7.34 19.70
N MET A 343 -12.31 6.49 18.86
CA MET A 343 -12.35 5.05 19.00
C MET A 343 -11.45 4.43 17.93
N THR A 344 -10.57 3.55 18.33
CA THR A 344 -9.61 2.93 17.41
C THR A 344 -10.10 1.57 16.93
N LEU A 345 -10.10 1.38 15.61
CA LEU A 345 -10.39 0.12 14.94
C LEU A 345 -9.21 -0.28 14.06
N ARG A 346 -8.42 -1.24 14.53
CA ARG A 346 -7.22 -1.67 13.79
C ARG A 346 -7.59 -2.71 12.74
N VAL A 347 -7.37 -2.37 11.48
CA VAL A 347 -7.65 -3.19 10.29
C VAL A 347 -6.48 -3.21 9.30
N ALA A 348 -5.36 -2.56 9.62
CA ALA A 348 -4.19 -2.50 8.75
C ALA A 348 -2.90 -2.78 9.54
N ALA A 349 -1.90 -3.34 8.88
CA ALA A 349 -0.56 -3.50 9.39
C ALA A 349 0.46 -3.18 8.30
N ASN A 350 1.59 -2.57 8.65
CA ASN A 350 2.62 -2.07 7.71
C ASN A 350 2.06 -1.15 6.60
N GLY A 351 0.99 -0.39 6.91
CA GLY A 351 0.32 0.48 5.93
C GLY A 351 -0.55 -0.26 4.91
N GLU A 352 -0.71 -1.57 5.03
CA GLU A 352 -1.56 -2.36 4.14
C GLU A 352 -2.87 -2.73 4.85
N PRO A 353 -4.03 -2.56 4.19
CA PRO A 353 -5.32 -2.96 4.74
C PRO A 353 -5.46 -4.49 4.77
N TYR A 354 -6.28 -4.94 5.71
CA TYR A 354 -6.70 -6.34 5.83
C TYR A 354 -7.88 -6.66 4.92
#